data_95308cc6fb9f8ccb7cd6366028aaf739
#
_entry.id   95308cc6fb9f8ccb7cd6366028aaf739
#
_cell.length_a   1.000
_cell.length_b   1.000
_cell.length_c   1.000
_cell.angle_alpha   90.00
_cell.angle_beta   90.00
_cell.angle_gamma   90.00
#
_symmetry.space_group_name_H-M   'P 1'
#
loop_
_entity.id
_entity.type
_entity.pdbx_description
1 polymer ?
#
loop_
_entity_poly.entity_id
_entity_poly.type
_entity_poly.pdbx_seq_one_letter_code
_entity_poly.pdbx_strand_id
1 'polypeptide(L)'
;MIDGPARLPDIRRIDQAVIMMAERGRSPAAVAAARKVSALGEPSFVVVPLAVAAAVAMRRAGWRAACLPWLTVASGAVARRLVSKAVARPRPPAEIWLTEPEGFSLPSKHTTLAALTAGACARGVGAEGLAGRAAPALAAATVGASRVYLGVHWPSDVLAGWLFAEGWLRLASAISRLATRAPAGRAS
;
A
#
# COMPACT_ATOMS: atom_id res chain seq x y z
N MET A 1 -28.54 -26.61 -25.56
CA MET A 1 -27.39 -26.82 -24.66
C MET A 1 -26.98 -25.44 -24.21
N ILE A 2 -27.47 -25.02 -23.04
CA ILE A 2 -27.23 -23.66 -22.51
C ILE A 2 -25.92 -23.76 -21.71
N ASP A 3 -24.84 -23.11 -22.21
CA ASP A 3 -23.60 -22.99 -21.50
C ASP A 3 -23.86 -22.41 -20.10
N GLY A 4 -23.52 -23.17 -19.09
CA GLY A 4 -23.65 -22.74 -17.70
C GLY A 4 -22.78 -21.48 -17.44
N PRO A 5 -23.13 -20.66 -16.44
CA PRO A 5 -22.42 -19.41 -16.17
C PRO A 5 -20.93 -19.69 -16.02
N ALA A 6 -20.12 -18.92 -16.77
CA ALA A 6 -18.66 -18.98 -16.69
C ALA A 6 -18.23 -18.83 -15.22
N ARG A 7 -17.71 -19.90 -14.63
CA ARG A 7 -17.20 -19.87 -13.24
C ARG A 7 -16.06 -18.86 -13.21
N LEU A 8 -16.16 -17.86 -12.35
CA LEU A 8 -15.05 -16.94 -12.08
C LEU A 8 -13.81 -17.77 -11.75
N PRO A 9 -12.65 -17.44 -12.32
CA PRO A 9 -11.42 -18.19 -12.04
C PRO A 9 -11.14 -18.17 -10.54
N ASP A 10 -10.84 -19.33 -9.99
CA ASP A 10 -10.44 -19.46 -8.59
C ASP A 10 -9.21 -18.60 -8.33
N ILE A 11 -9.33 -17.59 -7.47
CA ILE A 11 -8.25 -16.64 -7.16
C ILE A 11 -6.98 -17.35 -6.70
N ARG A 12 -7.11 -18.52 -6.06
CA ARG A 12 -5.97 -19.33 -5.63
C ARG A 12 -5.19 -19.88 -6.82
N ARG A 13 -5.88 -20.28 -7.90
CA ARG A 13 -5.22 -20.73 -9.13
C ARG A 13 -4.47 -19.60 -9.82
N ILE A 14 -5.03 -18.40 -9.84
CA ILE A 14 -4.35 -17.21 -10.36
C ILE A 14 -3.12 -16.90 -9.52
N ASP A 15 -3.24 -16.87 -8.20
CA ASP A 15 -2.14 -16.63 -7.28
C ASP A 15 -0.99 -17.62 -7.52
N GLN A 16 -1.30 -18.92 -7.62
CA GLN A 16 -0.31 -19.96 -7.88
C GLN A 16 0.35 -19.83 -9.26
N ALA A 17 -0.44 -19.58 -10.31
CA ALA A 17 0.10 -19.45 -11.67
C ALA A 17 1.09 -18.27 -11.78
N VAL A 18 0.75 -17.13 -11.19
CA VAL A 18 1.62 -15.94 -11.20
C VAL A 18 2.90 -16.16 -10.39
N ILE A 19 2.83 -16.83 -9.23
CA ILE A 19 4.03 -17.20 -8.45
C ILE A 19 4.94 -18.12 -9.27
N MET A 20 4.41 -19.16 -9.90
CA MET A 20 5.21 -20.06 -10.75
C MET A 20 5.87 -19.34 -11.93
N MET A 21 5.17 -18.39 -12.54
CA MET A 21 5.77 -17.55 -13.61
C MET A 21 6.91 -16.69 -13.06
N ALA A 22 6.71 -16.07 -11.89
CA ALA A 22 7.73 -15.26 -11.23
C ALA A 22 8.99 -16.10 -10.90
N GLU A 23 8.82 -17.31 -10.42
CA GLU A 23 9.93 -18.24 -10.12
C GLU A 23 10.77 -18.59 -11.35
N ARG A 24 10.09 -18.91 -12.47
CA ARG A 24 10.78 -19.25 -13.74
C ARG A 24 11.62 -18.11 -14.30
N GLY A 25 11.22 -16.85 -14.02
CA GLY A 25 11.91 -15.65 -14.47
C GLY A 25 13.02 -15.15 -13.53
N ARG A 26 13.37 -15.90 -12.47
CA ARG A 26 14.36 -15.47 -11.48
C ARG A 26 15.77 -15.46 -12.05
N SER A 27 16.46 -14.33 -11.88
CA SER A 27 17.90 -14.20 -12.11
C SER A 27 18.55 -13.44 -10.96
N PRO A 28 19.85 -13.62 -10.68
CA PRO A 28 20.52 -12.91 -9.59
C PRO A 28 20.35 -11.39 -9.67
N ALA A 29 20.47 -10.82 -10.87
CA ALA A 29 20.30 -9.38 -11.09
C ALA A 29 18.86 -8.91 -10.80
N ALA A 30 17.85 -9.66 -11.28
CA ALA A 30 16.45 -9.31 -11.05
C ALA A 30 16.04 -9.48 -9.58
N VAL A 31 16.58 -10.48 -8.88
CA VAL A 31 16.38 -10.65 -7.43
C VAL A 31 16.98 -9.46 -6.67
N ALA A 32 18.20 -9.03 -7.01
CA ALA A 32 18.84 -7.86 -6.40
C ALA A 32 18.03 -6.58 -6.63
N ALA A 33 17.51 -6.37 -7.85
CA ALA A 33 16.62 -5.26 -8.18
C ALA A 33 15.31 -5.33 -7.37
N ALA A 34 14.68 -6.50 -7.30
CA ALA A 34 13.45 -6.70 -6.53
C ALA A 34 13.64 -6.41 -5.04
N ARG A 35 14.77 -6.77 -4.44
CA ARG A 35 15.11 -6.43 -3.05
C ARG A 35 15.22 -4.92 -2.84
N LYS A 36 15.90 -4.19 -3.74
CA LYS A 36 16.00 -2.73 -3.69
C LYS A 36 14.63 -2.06 -3.81
N VAL A 37 13.81 -2.50 -4.77
CA VAL A 37 12.45 -1.99 -4.93
C VAL A 37 11.58 -2.29 -3.72
N SER A 38 11.67 -3.51 -3.18
CA SER A 38 10.94 -3.92 -1.97
C SER A 38 11.25 -3.02 -0.77
N ALA A 39 12.50 -2.56 -0.63
CA ALA A 39 12.92 -1.68 0.46
C ALA A 39 12.14 -0.35 0.49
N LEU A 40 11.64 0.14 -0.64
CA LEU A 40 10.80 1.35 -0.70
C LEU A 40 9.48 1.20 0.09
N GLY A 41 9.07 -0.02 0.39
CA GLY A 41 7.92 -0.33 1.26
C GLY A 41 8.28 -0.54 2.73
N GLU A 42 9.54 -0.38 3.14
CA GLU A 42 9.96 -0.47 4.53
C GLU A 42 9.71 0.84 5.30
N PRO A 43 9.44 0.76 6.62
CA PRO A 43 9.21 1.96 7.45
C PRO A 43 10.33 2.98 7.40
N SER A 44 11.60 2.55 7.26
CA SER A 44 12.76 3.43 7.16
C SER A 44 12.74 4.34 5.92
N PHE A 45 12.17 3.87 4.80
CA PHE A 45 12.05 4.64 3.56
C PHE A 45 10.82 5.56 3.51
N VAL A 46 9.91 5.44 4.48
CA VAL A 46 8.69 6.25 4.56
C VAL A 46 8.95 7.63 5.17
N VAL A 47 9.92 7.72 6.08
CA VAL A 47 10.16 8.91 6.91
C VAL A 47 10.51 10.14 6.08
N VAL A 48 11.47 10.04 5.17
CA VAL A 48 11.96 11.19 4.39
C VAL A 48 10.87 11.77 3.48
N PRO A 49 10.16 10.99 2.64
CA PRO A 49 9.08 11.51 1.82
C PRO A 49 7.98 12.17 2.64
N LEU A 50 7.60 11.59 3.79
CA LEU A 50 6.58 12.17 4.66
C LEU A 50 7.05 13.48 5.30
N ALA A 51 8.31 13.59 5.71
CA ALA A 51 8.86 14.82 6.25
C ALA A 51 8.85 15.95 5.22
N VAL A 52 9.24 15.66 3.98
CA VAL A 52 9.17 16.61 2.87
C VAL A 52 7.72 17.04 2.60
N ALA A 53 6.80 16.09 2.50
CA ALA A 53 5.38 16.39 2.28
C ALA A 53 4.78 17.22 3.43
N ALA A 54 5.14 16.91 4.67
CA ALA A 54 4.73 17.66 5.84
C ALA A 54 5.29 19.09 5.85
N ALA A 55 6.57 19.28 5.48
CA ALA A 55 7.18 20.60 5.37
C ALA A 55 6.51 21.47 4.30
N VAL A 56 6.16 20.88 3.14
CA VAL A 56 5.41 21.57 2.09
C VAL A 56 4.01 21.92 2.57
N ALA A 57 3.30 20.99 3.19
CA ALA A 57 1.96 21.19 3.75
C ALA A 57 1.95 22.29 4.84
N MET A 58 3.00 22.32 5.69
CA MET A 58 3.19 23.37 6.71
C MET A 58 3.22 24.75 6.08
N ARG A 59 4.01 24.94 5.02
CA ARG A 59 4.15 26.22 4.31
C ARG A 59 2.86 26.64 3.60
N ARG A 60 2.08 25.67 3.10
CA ARG A 60 0.86 25.93 2.32
C ARG A 60 -0.37 26.16 3.19
N ALA A 61 -0.51 25.44 4.29
CA ALA A 61 -1.77 25.38 5.05
C ALA A 61 -1.58 25.19 6.58
N GLY A 62 -0.35 25.39 7.08
CA GLY A 62 -0.04 25.39 8.50
C GLY A 62 0.10 23.98 9.14
N TRP A 63 0.30 23.97 10.47
CA TRP A 63 0.70 22.77 11.22
C TRP A 63 -0.30 21.62 11.15
N ARG A 64 -1.62 21.93 11.10
CA ARG A 64 -2.66 20.88 10.97
C ARG A 64 -2.50 20.09 9.68
N ALA A 65 -2.23 20.77 8.56
CA ALA A 65 -1.98 20.14 7.29
C ALA A 65 -0.67 19.33 7.29
N ALA A 66 0.37 19.80 7.99
CA ALA A 66 1.63 19.09 8.13
C ALA A 66 1.51 17.75 8.89
N CYS A 67 0.58 17.64 9.83
CA CYS A 67 0.32 16.40 10.55
C CYS A 67 -0.40 15.34 9.71
N LEU A 68 -1.18 15.73 8.70
CA LEU A 68 -2.05 14.81 7.96
C LEU A 68 -1.30 13.66 7.26
N PRO A 69 -0.17 13.87 6.56
CA PRO A 69 0.57 12.76 5.95
C PRO A 69 0.99 11.71 6.99
N TRP A 70 1.52 12.12 8.12
CA TRP A 70 1.95 11.25 9.21
C TRP A 70 0.79 10.47 9.83
N LEU A 71 -0.29 11.18 10.19
CA LEU A 71 -1.48 10.56 10.78
C LEU A 71 -2.13 9.56 9.83
N THR A 72 -2.20 9.88 8.54
CA THR A 72 -2.79 8.99 7.53
C THR A 72 -1.99 7.70 7.42
N VAL A 73 -0.66 7.78 7.33
CA VAL A 73 0.19 6.59 7.18
C VAL A 73 0.25 5.78 8.46
N ALA A 74 0.42 6.44 9.62
CA ALA A 74 0.50 5.74 10.90
C ALA A 74 -0.81 5.01 11.24
N SER A 75 -1.96 5.69 11.13
CA SER A 75 -3.27 5.07 11.40
C SER A 75 -3.59 3.94 10.41
N GLY A 76 -3.27 4.13 9.12
CA GLY A 76 -3.45 3.11 8.09
C GLY A 76 -2.56 1.89 8.33
N ALA A 77 -1.31 2.07 8.77
CA ALA A 77 -0.42 0.97 9.12
C ALA A 77 -0.95 0.16 10.31
N VAL A 78 -1.47 0.83 11.35
CA VAL A 78 -2.12 0.17 12.49
C VAL A 78 -3.35 -0.60 12.05
N ALA A 79 -4.26 0.03 11.31
CA ALA A 79 -5.49 -0.62 10.82
C ALA A 79 -5.17 -1.83 9.94
N ARG A 80 -4.19 -1.71 9.00
CA ARG A 80 -3.72 -2.85 8.21
C ARG A 80 -3.22 -4.00 9.10
N ARG A 81 -2.47 -3.69 10.17
CA ARG A 81 -1.95 -4.72 11.09
C ARG A 81 -3.09 -5.47 11.79
N LEU A 82 -4.13 -4.75 12.20
CA LEU A 82 -5.33 -5.37 12.81
C LEU A 82 -6.05 -6.28 11.82
N VAL A 83 -6.29 -5.82 10.59
CA VAL A 83 -6.87 -6.64 9.52
C VAL A 83 -6.01 -7.87 9.24
N SER A 84 -4.69 -7.71 9.17
CA SER A 84 -3.78 -8.83 8.92
C SER A 84 -3.85 -9.91 9.99
N LYS A 85 -3.94 -9.51 11.25
CA LYS A 85 -4.11 -10.45 12.37
C LYS A 85 -5.48 -11.12 12.35
N ALA A 86 -6.54 -10.40 12.02
CA ALA A 86 -7.90 -10.93 11.98
C ALA A 86 -8.09 -11.96 10.84
N VAL A 87 -7.49 -11.70 9.66
CA VAL A 87 -7.59 -12.60 8.51
C VAL A 87 -6.63 -13.79 8.63
N ALA A 88 -5.44 -13.58 9.19
CA ALA A 88 -4.40 -14.59 9.44
C ALA A 88 -4.06 -15.46 8.22
N ARG A 89 -4.07 -14.89 7.00
CA ARG A 89 -3.81 -15.65 5.76
C ARG A 89 -2.38 -16.18 5.71
N PRO A 90 -2.17 -17.48 5.40
CA PRO A 90 -0.83 -18.03 5.22
C PRO A 90 -0.14 -17.45 3.98
N ARG A 91 1.18 -17.39 4.03
CA ARG A 91 2.04 -16.98 2.90
C ARG A 91 2.22 -18.09 1.87
N PRO A 92 2.80 -17.79 0.69
CA PRO A 92 3.37 -18.81 -0.18
C PRO A 92 4.33 -19.74 0.57
N PRO A 93 4.61 -20.95 0.06
CA PRO A 93 5.53 -21.90 0.68
C PRO A 93 6.91 -21.29 0.97
N ALA A 94 7.51 -21.63 2.12
CA ALA A 94 8.77 -21.03 2.57
C ALA A 94 9.96 -21.36 1.67
N GLU A 95 9.90 -22.46 0.98
CA GLU A 95 10.92 -22.97 0.04
C GLU A 95 11.21 -22.00 -1.12
N ILE A 96 10.22 -21.14 -1.44
CA ILE A 96 10.36 -20.18 -2.56
C ILE A 96 10.73 -18.76 -2.11
N TRP A 97 10.89 -18.52 -0.80
CA TRP A 97 11.20 -17.19 -0.29
C TRP A 97 12.64 -16.78 -0.61
N LEU A 98 12.79 -15.58 -1.12
CA LEU A 98 14.10 -14.95 -1.38
C LEU A 98 14.39 -13.81 -0.37
N THR A 99 13.54 -13.64 0.63
CA THR A 99 13.70 -12.70 1.74
C THR A 99 12.84 -13.16 2.90
N GLU A 100 13.23 -12.81 4.12
CA GLU A 100 12.46 -13.13 5.32
C GLU A 100 11.23 -12.21 5.45
N PRO A 101 10.01 -12.76 5.49
CA PRO A 101 8.81 -11.98 5.72
C PRO A 101 8.38 -12.00 7.19
N GLU A 102 7.67 -10.97 7.64
CA GLU A 102 7.10 -10.88 8.98
C GLU A 102 5.57 -11.06 8.97
N GLY A 103 5.04 -11.85 9.89
CA GLY A 103 3.61 -12.00 10.13
C GLY A 103 2.83 -12.61 8.97
N PHE A 104 1.52 -12.35 8.90
CA PHE A 104 0.62 -12.93 7.91
C PHE A 104 0.71 -12.27 6.54
N SER A 105 0.15 -12.96 5.52
CA SER A 105 0.31 -12.56 4.12
C SER A 105 -0.58 -11.39 3.71
N LEU A 106 -1.86 -11.38 4.12
CA LEU A 106 -2.88 -10.42 3.66
C LEU A 106 -3.20 -9.36 4.74
N PRO A 107 -3.39 -8.10 4.37
CA PRO A 107 -2.92 -7.46 3.14
C PRO A 107 -1.41 -7.17 3.21
N SER A 108 -0.73 -7.11 2.05
CA SER A 108 0.71 -6.92 1.98
C SER A 108 1.18 -5.63 2.67
N LYS A 109 2.05 -5.77 3.69
CA LYS A 109 2.60 -4.64 4.47
C LYS A 109 3.32 -3.63 3.58
N HIS A 110 4.27 -4.09 2.77
CA HIS A 110 5.09 -3.23 1.91
C HIS A 110 4.25 -2.51 0.86
N THR A 111 3.35 -3.23 0.20
CA THR A 111 2.44 -2.65 -0.79
C THR A 111 1.55 -1.57 -0.18
N THR A 112 0.94 -1.87 0.97
CA THR A 112 0.06 -0.92 1.67
C THR A 112 0.85 0.32 2.10
N LEU A 113 2.05 0.13 2.67
CA LEU A 113 2.85 1.24 3.17
C LEU A 113 3.35 2.14 2.04
N ALA A 114 3.82 1.55 0.93
CA ALA A 114 4.23 2.30 -0.25
C ALA A 114 3.08 3.12 -0.84
N ALA A 115 1.90 2.52 -1.00
CA ALA A 115 0.72 3.20 -1.52
C ALA A 115 0.22 4.32 -0.59
N LEU A 116 0.14 4.06 0.72
CA LEU A 116 -0.24 5.07 1.72
C LEU A 116 0.73 6.25 1.70
N THR A 117 2.04 5.98 1.68
CA THR A 117 3.06 7.02 1.66
C THR A 117 2.97 7.86 0.39
N ALA A 118 2.94 7.23 -0.78
CA ALA A 118 2.84 7.95 -2.05
C ALA A 118 1.56 8.80 -2.12
N GLY A 119 0.42 8.26 -1.68
CA GLY A 119 -0.85 8.98 -1.67
C GLY A 119 -0.91 10.10 -0.63
N ALA A 120 -0.32 9.92 0.56
CA ALA A 120 -0.24 10.94 1.59
C ALA A 120 0.71 12.07 1.16
N CYS A 121 1.85 11.73 0.55
CA CYS A 121 2.80 12.72 0.00
C CYS A 121 2.17 13.53 -1.12
N ALA A 122 1.50 12.89 -2.09
CA ALA A 122 0.82 13.58 -3.17
C ALA A 122 -0.17 14.62 -2.65
N ARG A 123 -0.97 14.27 -1.64
CA ARG A 123 -1.90 15.20 -0.99
C ARG A 123 -1.19 16.32 -0.22
N GLY A 124 -0.13 15.98 0.52
CA GLY A 124 0.66 16.94 1.30
C GLY A 124 1.31 18.02 0.42
N VAL A 125 1.78 17.64 -0.76
CA VAL A 125 2.34 18.61 -1.74
C VAL A 125 1.26 19.26 -2.62
N GLY A 126 -0.01 18.88 -2.46
CA GLY A 126 -1.12 19.40 -3.25
C GLY A 126 -1.13 18.92 -4.70
N ALA A 127 -0.62 17.72 -4.96
CA ALA A 127 -0.73 17.11 -6.27
C ALA A 127 -2.19 16.72 -6.55
N GLU A 128 -2.74 17.25 -7.62
CA GLU A 128 -4.12 17.03 -8.04
C GLU A 128 -4.17 16.26 -9.37
N GLY A 129 -5.39 15.88 -9.78
CA GLY A 129 -5.63 15.22 -11.06
C GLY A 129 -5.03 13.82 -11.16
N LEU A 130 -4.52 13.50 -12.35
CA LEU A 130 -4.02 12.15 -12.66
C LEU A 130 -2.78 11.78 -11.83
N ALA A 131 -1.83 12.69 -11.66
CA ALA A 131 -0.60 12.42 -10.91
C ALA A 131 -0.89 12.03 -9.44
N GLY A 132 -1.77 12.77 -8.76
CA GLY A 132 -2.15 12.47 -7.38
C GLY A 132 -2.91 11.14 -7.21
N ARG A 133 -3.66 10.72 -8.25
CA ARG A 133 -4.39 9.44 -8.27
C ARG A 133 -3.51 8.26 -8.66
N ALA A 134 -2.57 8.46 -9.57
CA ALA A 134 -1.69 7.41 -10.05
C ALA A 134 -0.57 7.05 -9.06
N ALA A 135 -0.09 8.00 -8.27
CA ALA A 135 1.04 7.78 -7.36
C ALA A 135 0.86 6.57 -6.42
N PRO A 136 -0.25 6.42 -5.66
CA PRO A 136 -0.43 5.25 -4.81
C PRO A 136 -0.55 3.93 -5.60
N ALA A 137 -1.18 3.94 -6.77
CA ALA A 137 -1.31 2.75 -7.62
C ALA A 137 0.05 2.31 -8.17
N LEU A 138 0.86 3.24 -8.67
CA LEU A 138 2.21 2.95 -9.17
C LEU A 138 3.13 2.44 -8.06
N ALA A 139 3.11 3.07 -6.89
CA ALA A 139 3.88 2.61 -5.73
C ALA A 139 3.46 1.19 -5.30
N ALA A 140 2.15 0.93 -5.23
CA ALA A 140 1.61 -0.39 -4.92
C ALA A 140 2.02 -1.44 -5.96
N ALA A 141 1.88 -1.13 -7.25
CA ALA A 141 2.24 -2.05 -8.34
C ALA A 141 3.73 -2.38 -8.32
N THR A 142 4.59 -1.36 -8.21
CA THR A 142 6.05 -1.52 -8.24
C THR A 142 6.56 -2.32 -7.04
N VAL A 143 6.20 -1.88 -5.82
CA VAL A 143 6.61 -2.58 -4.59
C VAL A 143 5.92 -3.92 -4.47
N GLY A 144 4.63 -4.00 -4.81
CA GLY A 144 3.86 -5.23 -4.77
C GLY A 144 4.41 -6.31 -5.71
N ALA A 145 4.74 -5.96 -6.95
CA ALA A 145 5.37 -6.88 -7.90
C ALA A 145 6.69 -7.44 -7.36
N SER A 146 7.51 -6.60 -6.71
CA SER A 146 8.74 -7.06 -6.07
C SER A 146 8.48 -8.10 -4.97
N ARG A 147 7.41 -7.98 -4.20
CA ARG A 147 7.05 -8.93 -3.13
C ARG A 147 6.58 -10.28 -3.67
N VAL A 148 5.83 -10.27 -4.77
CA VAL A 148 5.44 -11.48 -5.50
C VAL A 148 6.68 -12.16 -6.09
N TYR A 149 7.55 -11.39 -6.75
CA TYR A 149 8.78 -11.90 -7.36
C TYR A 149 9.74 -12.53 -6.32
N LEU A 150 9.81 -11.93 -5.13
CA LEU A 150 10.56 -12.47 -3.99
C LEU A 150 9.88 -13.67 -3.30
N GLY A 151 8.70 -14.11 -3.74
CA GLY A 151 8.01 -15.30 -3.27
C GLY A 151 7.32 -15.18 -1.92
N VAL A 152 7.18 -14.00 -1.35
CA VAL A 152 6.71 -13.81 0.04
C VAL A 152 5.26 -13.32 0.16
N HIS A 153 4.61 -13.00 -0.96
CA HIS A 153 3.20 -12.61 -1.04
C HIS A 153 2.51 -13.18 -2.26
N TRP A 154 1.24 -13.50 -2.11
CA TRP A 154 0.35 -13.79 -3.21
C TRP A 154 0.00 -12.52 -3.98
N PRO A 155 -0.21 -12.57 -5.32
CA PRO A 155 -0.72 -11.42 -6.09
C PRO A 155 -1.96 -10.78 -5.50
N SER A 156 -2.89 -11.58 -4.99
CA SER A 156 -4.10 -11.07 -4.35
C SER A 156 -3.84 -10.33 -3.03
N ASP A 157 -2.75 -10.62 -2.30
CA ASP A 157 -2.35 -9.84 -1.11
C ASP A 157 -1.88 -8.44 -1.51
N VAL A 158 -1.22 -8.33 -2.66
CA VAL A 158 -0.77 -7.06 -3.23
C VAL A 158 -1.97 -6.22 -3.64
N LEU A 159 -2.92 -6.82 -4.36
CA LEU A 159 -4.17 -6.14 -4.74
C LEU A 159 -4.94 -5.67 -3.49
N ALA A 160 -5.10 -6.53 -2.50
CA ALA A 160 -5.75 -6.19 -1.23
C ALA A 160 -5.02 -5.06 -0.49
N GLY A 161 -3.68 -5.06 -0.51
CA GLY A 161 -2.86 -4.01 0.08
C GLY A 161 -3.07 -2.65 -0.56
N TRP A 162 -3.15 -2.61 -1.89
CA TRP A 162 -3.46 -1.41 -2.66
C TRP A 162 -4.89 -0.91 -2.40
N LEU A 163 -5.89 -1.78 -2.51
CA LEU A 163 -7.29 -1.41 -2.27
C LEU A 163 -7.51 -0.91 -0.84
N PHE A 164 -6.87 -1.54 0.14
CA PHE A 164 -6.88 -1.07 1.52
C PHE A 164 -6.31 0.34 1.64
N ALA A 165 -5.13 0.60 1.04
CA ALA A 165 -4.50 1.91 1.07
C ALA A 165 -5.38 2.98 0.41
N GLU A 166 -5.97 2.70 -0.75
CA GLU A 166 -6.88 3.60 -1.44
C GLU A 166 -8.12 3.95 -0.59
N GLY A 167 -8.75 2.93 0.02
CA GLY A 167 -9.89 3.13 0.92
C GLY A 167 -9.51 4.02 2.11
N TRP A 168 -8.35 3.75 2.72
CA TRP A 168 -7.86 4.52 3.86
C TRP A 168 -7.53 5.97 3.51
N LEU A 169 -6.87 6.19 2.37
CA LEU A 169 -6.57 7.53 1.85
C LEU A 169 -7.83 8.35 1.58
N ARG A 170 -8.87 7.71 1.04
CA ARG A 170 -10.19 8.37 0.82
C ARG A 170 -10.88 8.70 2.14
N LEU A 171 -10.86 7.78 3.10
CA LEU A 171 -11.41 7.98 4.43
C LEU A 171 -10.71 9.14 5.14
N ALA A 172 -9.38 9.16 5.18
CA ALA A 172 -8.61 10.25 5.78
C ALA A 172 -8.93 11.61 5.14
N SER A 173 -9.07 11.64 3.81
CA SER A 173 -9.46 12.86 3.10
C SER A 173 -10.90 13.31 3.42
N ALA A 174 -11.83 12.38 3.60
CA ALA A 174 -13.20 12.69 3.97
C ALA A 174 -13.27 13.28 5.39
N ILE A 175 -12.57 12.65 6.34
CA ILE A 175 -12.48 13.13 7.74
C ILE A 175 -11.86 14.53 7.79
N SER A 176 -10.77 14.78 7.07
CA SER A 176 -10.12 16.09 7.02
C SER A 176 -11.06 17.17 6.48
N ARG A 177 -11.82 16.88 5.42
CA ARG A 177 -12.81 17.83 4.88
C ARG A 177 -13.94 18.12 5.86
N LEU A 178 -14.43 17.14 6.61
CA LEU A 178 -15.47 17.33 7.61
C LEU A 178 -14.95 18.19 8.78
N ALA A 179 -13.73 17.93 9.24
CA ALA A 179 -13.11 18.71 10.31
C ALA A 179 -12.90 20.19 9.95
N THR A 180 -12.63 20.49 8.67
CA THR A 180 -12.47 21.88 8.20
C THR A 180 -13.80 22.62 7.97
N ARG A 181 -14.90 21.87 7.78
CA ARG A 181 -16.25 22.44 7.58
C ARG A 181 -17.02 22.67 8.89
N ALA A 182 -16.60 22.05 9.99
CA ALA A 182 -17.23 22.27 11.29
C ALA A 182 -17.08 23.75 11.68
N PRO A 183 -18.20 24.50 11.94
CA PRO A 183 -18.10 25.88 12.35
C PRO A 183 -17.29 25.93 13.65
N ALA A 184 -16.33 26.87 13.73
CA ALA A 184 -15.67 27.20 14.99
C ALA A 184 -16.77 27.59 15.98
N GLY A 185 -17.01 26.72 16.97
CA GLY A 185 -18.04 26.96 17.96
C GLY A 185 -17.90 28.39 18.50
N ARG A 186 -18.98 29.15 18.46
CA ARG A 186 -19.06 30.49 19.09
C ARG A 186 -18.73 30.29 20.57
N ALA A 187 -17.52 30.66 20.95
CA ALA A 187 -17.21 30.91 22.33
C ALA A 187 -17.94 32.23 22.66
N SER A 188 -19.09 32.10 23.29
CA SER A 188 -19.79 33.20 23.99
C SER A 188 -19.22 33.34 25.38
#